data_ca6182733e52ca6b06ea08e3a3b877e4
#
_entry.id   ca6182733e52ca6b06ea08e3a3b877e4
#
_cell.length_a   1.000
_cell.length_b   1.000
_cell.length_c   1.000
_cell.angle_alpha   90.00
_cell.angle_beta   90.00
_cell.angle_gamma   90.00
#
_symmetry.space_group_name_H-M   'P 1'
#
loop_
_entity.id
_entity.type
_entity.pdbx_description
1 polymer ?
#
loop_
_entity_poly.entity_id
_entity_poly.type
_entity_poly.pdbx_seq_one_letter_code
_entity_poly.pdbx_strand_id
1 'polypeptide(L)'
;GLHIFQGDLVSAQPFIVVTLRDENMFLKVSDTSTFSLTLTHPDNFIENIAWNDPRVLFLPVDAGDSHNKARFEFRPVFTQDGTYELRVNGRDASGNLSGMDYQTSFRVVTRSSFGNVLNYPNPFSTSTCFVYTLTGGEIPSYFSIQIMTVSGKVVREITASEFGPMYIGTHQSSFCWDGTDQFGDRLANGVYLYRVSAKKGDRSNFELMGNDGIDGF
;
A
#
# COMPACT_ATOMS: atom_id res chain seq x y z
N GLY A 1 0.40 -7.64 -6.89
CA GLY A 1 -0.23 -6.99 -5.73
C GLY A 1 0.68 -7.10 -4.51
N LEU A 2 0.51 -6.21 -3.56
CA LEU A 2 1.20 -6.28 -2.27
C LEU A 2 0.37 -7.13 -1.31
N HIS A 3 1.05 -7.90 -0.46
CA HIS A 3 0.40 -8.59 0.65
C HIS A 3 0.00 -7.56 1.71
N ILE A 4 -1.21 -7.69 2.27
CA ILE A 4 -1.64 -6.89 3.41
C ILE A 4 -1.27 -7.66 4.69
N PHE A 5 -0.33 -7.12 5.44
CA PHE A 5 0.02 -7.60 6.77
C PHE A 5 -0.82 -6.89 7.82
N GLN A 6 -0.87 -7.48 9.00
CA GLN A 6 -1.60 -6.89 10.11
C GLN A 6 -1.04 -5.52 10.49
N GLY A 7 -1.91 -4.51 10.49
CA GLY A 7 -1.56 -3.13 10.81
C GLY A 7 -1.06 -2.30 9.64
N ASP A 8 -0.96 -2.86 8.43
CA ASP A 8 -0.53 -2.12 7.25
C ASP A 8 -1.44 -0.95 6.94
N LEU A 9 -0.85 0.09 6.35
CA LEU A 9 -1.60 1.20 5.81
C LEU A 9 -2.11 0.84 4.41
N VAL A 10 -3.43 0.87 4.24
CA VAL A 10 -4.13 0.50 3.02
C VAL A 10 -4.81 1.72 2.41
N SER A 11 -4.93 1.73 1.10
CA SER A 11 -5.64 2.78 0.36
C SER A 11 -7.07 2.96 0.85
N ALA A 12 -7.59 4.20 0.77
CA ALA A 12 -9.01 4.47 0.98
C ALA A 12 -9.91 3.84 -0.11
N GLN A 13 -9.34 3.47 -1.26
CA GLN A 13 -10.01 2.76 -2.35
C GLN A 13 -9.15 1.57 -2.81
N PRO A 14 -9.03 0.53 -1.99
CA PRO A 14 -8.15 -0.58 -2.32
C PRO A 14 -8.81 -1.55 -3.29
N PHE A 15 -7.97 -2.29 -3.99
CA PHE A 15 -8.35 -3.52 -4.66
C PHE A 15 -7.83 -4.71 -3.84
N ILE A 16 -8.70 -5.30 -3.03
CA ILE A 16 -8.36 -6.42 -2.15
C ILE A 16 -8.65 -7.72 -2.87
N VAL A 17 -7.68 -8.60 -2.87
CA VAL A 17 -7.83 -9.95 -3.43
C VAL A 17 -7.59 -10.95 -2.32
N VAL A 18 -8.55 -11.83 -2.10
CA VAL A 18 -8.41 -12.95 -1.19
C VAL A 18 -8.42 -14.24 -1.99
N THR A 19 -7.42 -15.08 -1.77
CA THR A 19 -7.32 -16.40 -2.36
C THR A 19 -7.67 -17.44 -1.32
N LEU A 20 -8.73 -18.21 -1.58
CA LEU A 20 -9.14 -19.32 -0.76
C LEU A 20 -8.54 -20.60 -1.36
N ARG A 21 -7.88 -21.38 -0.52
CA ARG A 21 -7.33 -22.68 -0.93
C ARG A 21 -7.85 -23.76 0.00
N ASP A 22 -8.41 -24.79 -0.57
CA ASP A 22 -8.76 -26.02 0.15
C ASP A 22 -7.76 -27.11 -0.22
N GLU A 23 -7.24 -27.80 0.78
CA GLU A 23 -6.35 -28.95 0.58
C GLU A 23 -7.09 -30.17 0.05
N ASN A 24 -8.42 -30.22 0.24
CA ASN A 24 -9.24 -31.29 -0.28
C ASN A 24 -9.56 -31.07 -1.78
N MET A 25 -8.84 -31.77 -2.63
CA MET A 25 -8.99 -31.70 -4.09
C MET A 25 -10.34 -32.20 -4.59
N PHE A 26 -11.13 -32.91 -3.79
CA PHE A 26 -12.43 -33.49 -4.15
C PHE A 26 -13.61 -32.55 -3.83
N LEU A 27 -13.42 -31.60 -2.92
CA LEU A 27 -14.44 -30.59 -2.59
C LEU A 27 -14.00 -29.25 -3.18
N LYS A 28 -14.45 -28.98 -4.40
CA LYS A 28 -14.10 -27.70 -5.06
C LYS A 28 -14.80 -26.52 -4.39
N VAL A 29 -14.05 -25.45 -4.17
CA VAL A 29 -14.57 -24.16 -3.69
C VAL A 29 -15.34 -23.48 -4.83
N SER A 30 -16.53 -23.97 -5.12
CA SER A 30 -17.37 -23.48 -6.22
C SER A 30 -18.62 -22.72 -5.76
N ASP A 31 -18.93 -22.77 -4.47
CA ASP A 31 -20.15 -22.21 -3.89
C ASP A 31 -19.83 -21.17 -2.81
N THR A 32 -20.42 -20.01 -2.94
CA THR A 32 -20.28 -18.89 -2.00
C THR A 32 -21.10 -19.09 -0.71
N SER A 33 -22.07 -20.02 -0.69
CA SER A 33 -22.89 -20.29 0.51
C SER A 33 -22.09 -20.80 1.70
N THR A 34 -20.91 -21.36 1.43
CA THR A 34 -20.00 -21.92 2.44
C THR A 34 -19.05 -20.87 3.05
N PHE A 35 -19.07 -19.63 2.57
CA PHE A 35 -18.18 -18.57 3.04
C PHE A 35 -18.95 -17.35 3.51
N SER A 36 -18.42 -16.67 4.50
CA SER A 36 -18.88 -15.34 4.94
C SER A 36 -17.75 -14.35 4.90
N LEU A 37 -18.07 -13.14 4.43
CA LEU A 37 -17.17 -12.00 4.38
C LEU A 37 -17.68 -10.93 5.33
N THR A 38 -16.86 -10.54 6.30
CA THR A 38 -17.23 -9.56 7.32
C THR A 38 -16.18 -8.47 7.37
N LEU A 39 -16.61 -7.22 7.43
CA LEU A 39 -15.77 -6.05 7.62
C LEU A 39 -16.15 -5.35 8.91
N THR A 40 -15.23 -5.24 9.85
CA THR A 40 -15.40 -4.43 11.05
C THR A 40 -14.81 -3.04 10.79
N HIS A 41 -15.62 -2.02 11.04
CA HIS A 41 -15.27 -0.62 10.89
C HIS A 41 -14.59 -0.05 12.15
N PRO A 42 -13.93 1.13 12.05
CA PRO A 42 -13.26 1.74 13.20
C PRO A 42 -14.16 2.06 14.39
N ASP A 43 -15.46 2.26 14.15
CA ASP A 43 -16.50 2.47 15.17
C ASP A 43 -17.08 1.18 15.75
N ASN A 44 -16.48 0.03 15.44
CA ASN A 44 -16.94 -1.32 15.77
C ASN A 44 -18.25 -1.74 15.07
N PHE A 45 -18.70 -1.01 14.07
CA PHE A 45 -19.80 -1.48 13.23
C PHE A 45 -19.34 -2.69 12.43
N ILE A 46 -20.10 -3.78 12.45
CA ILE A 46 -19.83 -5.02 11.73
C ILE A 46 -20.72 -5.08 10.50
N GLU A 47 -20.12 -4.97 9.34
CA GLU A 47 -20.76 -5.11 8.04
C GLU A 47 -20.61 -6.54 7.54
N ASN A 48 -21.74 -7.24 7.37
CA ASN A 48 -21.74 -8.53 6.66
C ASN A 48 -21.89 -8.27 5.16
N ILE A 49 -20.88 -8.60 4.40
CA ILE A 49 -20.82 -8.31 2.97
C ILE A 49 -21.44 -9.48 2.22
N ALA A 50 -22.55 -9.22 1.53
CA ALA A 50 -23.23 -10.23 0.73
C ALA A 50 -22.43 -10.53 -0.57
N TRP A 51 -22.47 -11.76 -1.06
CA TRP A 51 -21.78 -12.16 -2.27
C TRP A 51 -22.34 -11.52 -3.54
N ASN A 52 -23.55 -11.02 -3.53
CA ASN A 52 -24.15 -10.24 -4.61
C ASN A 52 -23.91 -8.73 -4.45
N ASP A 53 -23.10 -8.31 -3.48
CA ASP A 53 -22.69 -6.91 -3.34
C ASP A 53 -21.89 -6.48 -4.57
N PRO A 54 -22.20 -5.33 -5.19
CA PRO A 54 -21.50 -4.87 -6.40
C PRO A 54 -20.00 -4.61 -6.21
N ARG A 55 -19.55 -4.50 -4.97
CA ARG A 55 -18.12 -4.37 -4.62
C ARG A 55 -17.37 -5.68 -4.63
N VAL A 56 -18.08 -6.82 -4.71
CA VAL A 56 -17.50 -8.17 -4.62
C VAL A 56 -17.64 -8.90 -5.94
N LEU A 57 -16.55 -9.49 -6.41
CA LEU A 57 -16.54 -10.44 -7.51
C LEU A 57 -15.95 -11.76 -7.03
N PHE A 58 -16.75 -12.82 -7.05
CA PHE A 58 -16.29 -14.17 -6.76
C PHE A 58 -15.89 -14.88 -8.05
N LEU A 59 -14.70 -15.44 -8.05
CA LEU A 59 -14.15 -16.25 -9.13
C LEU A 59 -13.98 -17.69 -8.60
N PRO A 60 -14.88 -18.61 -8.94
CA PRO A 60 -14.81 -19.98 -8.46
C PRO A 60 -13.59 -20.70 -9.05
N VAL A 61 -13.30 -21.86 -8.50
CA VAL A 61 -12.24 -22.74 -9.00
C VAL A 61 -12.58 -23.22 -10.42
N ASP A 62 -11.66 -23.05 -11.35
CA ASP A 62 -11.77 -23.63 -12.68
C ASP A 62 -11.82 -25.16 -12.61
N ALA A 63 -12.66 -25.78 -13.44
CA ALA A 63 -12.87 -27.24 -13.46
C ALA A 63 -11.58 -28.04 -13.69
N GLY A 64 -10.55 -27.43 -14.28
CA GLY A 64 -9.24 -28.01 -14.57
C GLY A 64 -8.13 -27.63 -13.58
N ASP A 65 -8.40 -26.78 -12.58
CA ASP A 65 -7.36 -26.38 -11.62
C ASP A 65 -7.09 -27.50 -10.62
N SER A 66 -5.84 -27.98 -10.61
CA SER A 66 -5.35 -28.99 -9.67
C SER A 66 -5.10 -28.44 -8.25
N HIS A 67 -5.18 -27.11 -8.06
CA HIS A 67 -4.80 -26.48 -6.80
C HIS A 67 -5.99 -26.09 -5.92
N ASN A 68 -7.23 -26.30 -6.37
CA ASN A 68 -8.47 -25.96 -5.66
C ASN A 68 -8.44 -24.54 -5.05
N LYS A 69 -8.14 -23.53 -5.88
CA LYS A 69 -8.02 -22.14 -5.49
C LYS A 69 -9.19 -21.33 -6.01
N ALA A 70 -10.09 -20.89 -5.14
CA ALA A 70 -11.05 -19.84 -5.45
C ALA A 70 -10.48 -18.47 -5.11
N ARG A 71 -10.98 -17.45 -5.76
CA ARG A 71 -10.55 -16.06 -5.55
C ARG A 71 -11.78 -15.19 -5.42
N PHE A 72 -11.76 -14.25 -4.50
CA PHE A 72 -12.68 -13.13 -4.56
C PHE A 72 -11.94 -11.79 -4.56
N GLU A 73 -12.53 -10.84 -5.27
CA GLU A 73 -12.05 -9.48 -5.40
C GLU A 73 -13.04 -8.58 -4.67
N PHE A 74 -12.53 -7.71 -3.80
CA PHE A 74 -13.32 -6.78 -3.03
C PHE A 74 -12.80 -5.36 -3.26
N ARG A 75 -13.70 -4.45 -3.65
CA ARG A 75 -13.39 -3.06 -4.00
C ARG A 75 -14.19 -2.09 -3.12
N PRO A 76 -13.85 -2.00 -1.83
CA PRO A 76 -14.50 -1.05 -0.94
C PRO A 76 -14.06 0.39 -1.19
N VAL A 77 -14.89 1.32 -0.71
CA VAL A 77 -14.52 2.73 -0.53
C VAL A 77 -14.62 3.05 0.95
N PHE A 78 -13.49 3.29 1.57
CA PHE A 78 -13.41 3.66 2.97
C PHE A 78 -13.56 5.16 3.14
N THR A 79 -14.46 5.59 4.04
CA THR A 79 -14.78 7.00 4.27
C THR A 79 -14.37 7.49 5.65
N GLN A 80 -13.91 6.60 6.51
CA GLN A 80 -13.47 6.90 7.87
C GLN A 80 -12.00 6.51 8.04
N ASP A 81 -11.26 7.37 8.74
CA ASP A 81 -9.93 7.04 9.20
C ASP A 81 -9.98 6.05 10.36
N GLY A 82 -9.06 5.12 10.38
CA GLY A 82 -8.95 4.18 11.50
C GLY A 82 -8.59 2.77 11.08
N THR A 83 -8.75 1.85 12.01
CA THR A 83 -8.45 0.43 11.79
C THR A 83 -9.70 -0.31 11.37
N TYR A 84 -9.58 -1.01 10.27
CA TYR A 84 -10.56 -1.96 9.74
C TYR A 84 -10.07 -3.37 9.97
N GLU A 85 -11.01 -4.30 10.12
CA GLU A 85 -10.70 -5.72 10.17
C GLU A 85 -11.54 -6.47 9.14
N LEU A 86 -10.85 -7.17 8.26
CA LEU A 86 -11.48 -8.04 7.27
C LEU A 86 -11.38 -9.48 7.75
N ARG A 87 -12.53 -10.16 7.82
CA ARG A 87 -12.62 -11.56 8.21
C ARG A 87 -13.33 -12.38 7.16
N VAL A 88 -12.73 -13.51 6.84
CA VAL A 88 -13.29 -14.49 5.92
C VAL A 88 -13.42 -15.81 6.65
N ASN A 89 -14.64 -16.27 6.85
CA ASN A 89 -14.91 -17.55 7.49
C ASN A 89 -15.45 -18.54 6.46
N GLY A 90 -14.94 -19.77 6.50
CA GLY A 90 -15.49 -20.89 5.73
C GLY A 90 -16.33 -21.81 6.62
N ARG A 91 -17.37 -22.44 6.03
CA ARG A 91 -18.13 -23.53 6.65
C ARG A 91 -18.08 -24.75 5.73
N ASP A 92 -18.03 -25.93 6.31
CA ASP A 92 -18.19 -27.16 5.55
C ASP A 92 -19.65 -27.36 5.11
N ALA A 93 -19.90 -28.33 4.25
CA ALA A 93 -21.24 -28.67 3.78
C ALA A 93 -22.21 -29.10 4.91
N SER A 94 -21.70 -29.41 6.10
CA SER A 94 -22.46 -29.75 7.29
C SER A 94 -22.72 -28.53 8.19
N GLY A 95 -22.22 -27.33 7.80
CA GLY A 95 -22.41 -26.08 8.53
C GLY A 95 -21.42 -25.86 9.67
N ASN A 96 -20.46 -26.77 9.90
CA ASN A 96 -19.40 -26.59 10.87
C ASN A 96 -18.40 -25.56 10.36
N LEU A 97 -17.79 -24.78 11.25
CA LEU A 97 -16.68 -23.92 10.88
C LEU A 97 -15.57 -24.79 10.29
N SER A 98 -15.32 -24.63 9.01
CA SER A 98 -14.12 -25.18 8.40
C SER A 98 -12.93 -24.44 9.02
N GLY A 99 -11.77 -25.08 9.17
CA GLY A 99 -10.59 -24.46 9.75
C GLY A 99 -10.03 -23.26 8.95
N MET A 100 -10.80 -22.71 8.00
CA MET A 100 -10.49 -21.50 7.24
C MET A 100 -11.10 -20.27 7.93
N ASP A 101 -10.42 -19.78 8.96
CA ASP A 101 -10.68 -18.47 9.55
C ASP A 101 -9.50 -17.57 9.22
N TYR A 102 -9.67 -16.69 8.26
CA TYR A 102 -8.68 -15.68 7.92
C TYR A 102 -9.15 -14.32 8.43
N GLN A 103 -8.29 -13.70 9.22
CA GLN A 103 -8.53 -12.38 9.80
C GLN A 103 -7.30 -11.52 9.60
N THR A 104 -7.50 -10.32 9.11
CA THR A 104 -6.43 -9.31 9.00
C THR A 104 -6.99 -7.94 9.36
N SER A 105 -6.23 -7.17 10.12
CA SER A 105 -6.53 -5.78 10.38
C SER A 105 -5.58 -4.90 9.61
N PHE A 106 -6.08 -3.75 9.13
CA PHE A 106 -5.31 -2.76 8.43
C PHE A 106 -5.81 -1.35 8.77
N ARG A 107 -4.95 -0.38 8.58
CA ARG A 107 -5.26 1.02 8.86
C ARG A 107 -5.57 1.76 7.56
N VAL A 108 -6.59 2.60 7.59
CA VAL A 108 -6.95 3.50 6.51
C VAL A 108 -6.79 4.95 6.98
N VAL A 109 -6.21 5.78 6.13
CA VAL A 109 -6.19 7.23 6.23
C VAL A 109 -6.77 7.75 4.92
N THR A 110 -7.92 8.40 4.98
CA THR A 110 -8.69 8.82 3.79
C THR A 110 -8.08 10.02 3.09
N ARG A 111 -7.39 10.86 3.86
CA ARG A 111 -6.71 12.04 3.34
C ARG A 111 -5.47 11.66 2.54
N SER A 112 -5.41 12.12 1.30
CA SER A 112 -4.23 11.92 0.47
C SER A 112 -3.10 12.82 0.91
N SER A 113 -2.02 12.24 1.40
CA SER A 113 -0.81 12.95 1.80
C SER A 113 0.43 12.15 1.44
N PHE A 114 1.51 12.86 1.25
CA PHE A 114 2.85 12.31 1.02
C PHE A 114 3.76 12.82 2.13
N GLY A 115 4.36 11.91 2.88
CA GLY A 115 5.12 12.32 4.05
C GLY A 115 6.15 11.30 4.51
N ASN A 116 6.78 11.61 5.64
CA ASN A 116 7.82 10.79 6.26
C ASN A 116 8.93 10.39 5.26
N VAL A 117 9.33 11.34 4.40
CA VAL A 117 10.40 11.05 3.43
C VAL A 117 11.72 11.08 4.16
N LEU A 118 12.37 9.94 4.20
CA LEU A 118 13.67 9.76 4.83
C LEU A 118 14.60 9.08 3.85
N ASN A 119 15.88 9.44 3.86
CA ASN A 119 16.86 8.67 3.12
C ASN A 119 17.57 7.67 4.04
N TYR A 120 17.70 6.44 3.59
CA TYR A 120 18.34 5.35 4.35
C TYR A 120 19.22 4.48 3.44
N PRO A 121 20.46 4.17 3.87
CA PRO A 121 21.13 4.66 5.08
C PRO A 121 21.49 6.16 5.01
N ASN A 122 21.62 6.79 6.19
CA ASN A 122 22.12 8.16 6.36
C ASN A 122 22.97 8.23 7.65
N PRO A 123 24.30 8.48 7.59
CA PRO A 123 25.11 8.67 6.38
C PRO A 123 25.21 7.41 5.49
N PHE A 124 25.58 7.61 4.24
CA PHE A 124 25.82 6.50 3.30
C PHE A 124 27.21 6.56 2.69
N SER A 125 27.73 5.41 2.28
CA SER A 125 29.04 5.28 1.62
C SER A 125 28.94 4.99 0.12
N THR A 126 27.93 4.24 -0.29
CA THR A 126 27.70 3.83 -1.68
C THR A 126 26.47 4.46 -2.26
N SER A 127 25.34 4.30 -1.61
CA SER A 127 24.05 4.86 -2.04
C SER A 127 23.08 4.95 -0.89
N THR A 128 22.05 5.76 -1.05
CA THR A 128 20.93 5.92 -0.12
C THR A 128 19.61 5.88 -0.89
N CYS A 129 18.62 5.17 -0.36
CA CYS A 129 17.29 5.08 -0.95
C CYS A 129 16.30 5.90 -0.14
N PHE A 130 15.20 6.32 -0.76
CA PHE A 130 14.20 7.11 -0.06
C PHE A 130 13.08 6.22 0.47
N VAL A 131 12.80 6.30 1.76
CA VAL A 131 11.62 5.71 2.39
C VAL A 131 10.56 6.79 2.47
N TYR A 132 9.33 6.49 2.12
CA TYR A 132 8.22 7.43 2.10
C TYR A 132 6.93 6.78 2.60
N THR A 133 5.99 7.60 3.05
CA THR A 133 4.62 7.16 3.38
C THR A 133 3.63 7.91 2.51
N LEU A 134 2.78 7.17 1.80
CA LEU A 134 1.69 7.72 0.99
C LEU A 134 0.35 7.24 1.58
N THR A 135 -0.58 8.17 1.79
CA THR A 135 -1.91 7.89 2.34
C THR A 135 -3.02 8.29 1.36
N GLY A 136 -4.26 7.93 1.69
CA GLY A 136 -5.44 8.24 0.89
C GLY A 136 -5.71 7.25 -0.23
N GLY A 137 -6.36 7.70 -1.29
CA GLY A 137 -6.76 6.86 -2.43
C GLY A 137 -6.05 7.20 -3.74
N GLU A 138 -5.15 8.19 -3.74
CA GLU A 138 -4.55 8.72 -4.96
C GLU A 138 -3.03 8.72 -4.89
N ILE A 139 -2.40 8.54 -6.05
CA ILE A 139 -0.96 8.67 -6.24
C ILE A 139 -0.68 10.06 -6.83
N PRO A 140 0.43 10.75 -6.46
CA PRO A 140 0.79 12.02 -7.06
C PRO A 140 0.91 11.92 -8.58
N SER A 141 0.28 12.84 -9.30
CA SER A 141 0.43 12.96 -10.76
C SER A 141 1.75 13.61 -11.17
N TYR A 142 2.33 14.38 -10.27
CA TYR A 142 3.67 14.95 -10.39
C TYR A 142 4.44 14.70 -9.10
N PHE A 143 5.69 14.28 -9.23
CA PHE A 143 6.61 14.05 -8.13
C PHE A 143 8.05 14.35 -8.56
N SER A 144 8.79 15.03 -7.69
CA SER A 144 10.24 15.17 -7.82
C SER A 144 10.92 15.33 -6.46
N ILE A 145 12.16 14.87 -6.37
CA ILE A 145 13.07 15.16 -5.27
C ILE A 145 14.24 15.95 -5.83
N GLN A 146 14.47 17.15 -5.32
CA GLN A 146 15.63 17.95 -5.64
C GLN A 146 16.65 17.85 -4.53
N ILE A 147 17.84 17.38 -4.85
CA ILE A 147 18.99 17.33 -3.94
C ILE A 147 19.82 18.57 -4.19
N MET A 148 20.22 19.25 -3.14
CA MET A 148 20.91 20.52 -3.20
C MET A 148 22.03 20.62 -2.17
N THR A 149 22.99 21.48 -2.45
CA THR A 149 24.01 21.89 -1.49
C THR A 149 23.37 22.70 -0.35
N VAL A 150 24.09 22.90 0.74
CA VAL A 150 23.65 23.77 1.85
C VAL A 150 23.45 25.23 1.42
N SER A 151 24.07 25.66 0.30
CA SER A 151 23.84 26.98 -0.30
C SER A 151 22.62 27.04 -1.21
N GLY A 152 21.87 25.96 -1.37
CA GLY A 152 20.64 25.89 -2.16
C GLY A 152 20.85 25.61 -3.66
N LYS A 153 22.10 25.33 -4.12
CA LYS A 153 22.34 24.92 -5.50
C LYS A 153 21.85 23.50 -5.71
N VAL A 154 20.88 23.31 -6.62
CA VAL A 154 20.40 21.97 -7.02
C VAL A 154 21.52 21.26 -7.77
N VAL A 155 21.86 20.07 -7.32
CA VAL A 155 22.89 19.19 -7.92
C VAL A 155 22.28 17.97 -8.60
N ARG A 156 21.13 17.49 -8.14
CA ARG A 156 20.41 16.35 -8.72
C ARG A 156 18.91 16.56 -8.59
N GLU A 157 18.18 16.22 -9.64
CA GLU A 157 16.72 16.09 -9.60
C GLU A 157 16.35 14.66 -9.95
N ILE A 158 15.56 14.05 -9.08
CA ILE A 158 15.01 12.69 -9.24
C ILE A 158 13.55 12.87 -9.61
N THR A 159 13.19 12.45 -10.81
CA THR A 159 11.82 12.53 -11.32
C THR A 159 10.99 11.33 -10.90
N ALA A 160 9.65 11.40 -11.07
CA ALA A 160 8.76 10.28 -10.79
C ALA A 160 9.14 9.01 -11.56
N SER A 161 9.62 9.14 -12.81
CA SER A 161 10.03 8.02 -13.64
C SER A 161 11.28 7.32 -13.13
N GLU A 162 12.22 8.08 -12.56
CA GLU A 162 13.44 7.52 -11.93
C GLU A 162 13.14 6.95 -10.55
N PHE A 163 12.31 7.63 -9.77
CA PHE A 163 11.93 7.19 -8.42
C PHE A 163 11.26 5.81 -8.43
N GLY A 164 10.54 5.52 -9.49
CA GLY A 164 9.83 4.28 -9.69
C GLY A 164 8.37 4.33 -9.22
N PRO A 165 7.66 3.18 -9.29
CA PRO A 165 6.25 3.12 -8.92
C PRO A 165 6.05 3.43 -7.43
N MET A 166 5.02 4.23 -7.15
CA MET A 166 4.63 4.57 -5.78
C MET A 166 3.37 3.80 -5.38
N TYR A 167 3.29 3.44 -4.11
CA TYR A 167 2.18 2.68 -3.53
C TYR A 167 1.72 3.34 -2.24
N ILE A 168 0.43 3.18 -1.94
CA ILE A 168 -0.11 3.59 -0.64
C ILE A 168 0.53 2.72 0.45
N GLY A 169 0.87 3.34 1.56
CA GLY A 169 1.62 2.71 2.65
C GLY A 169 3.02 3.29 2.81
N THR A 170 3.83 2.64 3.62
CA THR A 170 5.24 3.00 3.82
C THR A 170 6.11 2.09 2.97
N HIS A 171 6.86 2.68 2.06
CA HIS A 171 7.67 1.96 1.07
C HIS A 171 9.02 2.63 0.87
N GLN A 172 9.94 1.85 0.31
CA GLN A 172 11.24 2.33 -0.16
C GLN A 172 11.18 2.54 -1.67
N SER A 173 11.83 3.61 -2.15
CA SER A 173 11.96 3.88 -3.58
C SER A 173 12.73 2.77 -4.29
N SER A 174 12.39 2.52 -5.56
CA SER A 174 13.19 1.65 -6.42
C SER A 174 14.54 2.28 -6.80
N PHE A 175 14.59 3.60 -6.79
CA PHE A 175 15.81 4.38 -7.05
C PHE A 175 16.58 4.61 -5.76
N CYS A 176 17.91 4.44 -5.83
CA CYS A 176 18.83 4.82 -4.76
C CYS A 176 19.86 5.79 -5.31
N TRP A 177 20.05 6.92 -4.64
CA TRP A 177 21.02 7.93 -5.03
C TRP A 177 22.44 7.52 -4.57
N ASP A 178 23.38 7.57 -5.49
CA ASP A 178 24.78 7.14 -5.29
C ASP A 178 25.75 8.30 -5.01
N GLY A 179 25.23 9.51 -4.77
CA GLY A 179 26.05 10.70 -4.52
C GLY A 179 26.62 11.34 -5.79
N THR A 180 26.05 11.05 -6.96
CA THR A 180 26.39 11.74 -8.21
C THR A 180 25.47 12.92 -8.50
N ASP A 181 25.96 13.88 -9.28
CA ASP A 181 25.13 14.97 -9.79
C ASP A 181 24.29 14.55 -11.02
N GLN A 182 23.62 15.52 -11.65
CA GLN A 182 22.77 15.30 -12.82
C GLN A 182 23.55 14.79 -14.04
N PHE A 183 24.86 15.00 -14.09
CA PHE A 183 25.71 14.61 -15.18
C PHE A 183 26.48 13.30 -14.93
N GLY A 184 26.34 12.75 -13.72
CA GLY A 184 27.03 11.52 -13.29
C GLY A 184 28.37 11.77 -12.59
N ASP A 185 28.73 13.02 -12.35
CA ASP A 185 29.96 13.36 -11.64
C ASP A 185 29.80 13.17 -10.13
N ARG A 186 30.80 12.57 -9.47
CA ARG A 186 30.77 12.37 -8.03
C ARG A 186 30.86 13.68 -7.27
N LEU A 187 29.91 13.86 -6.35
CA LEU A 187 29.91 14.99 -5.45
C LEU A 187 30.89 14.77 -4.28
N ALA A 188 31.39 15.87 -3.74
CA ALA A 188 32.23 15.82 -2.56
C ALA A 188 31.47 15.31 -1.35
N ASN A 189 32.18 14.66 -0.42
CA ASN A 189 31.58 14.26 0.86
C ASN A 189 31.12 15.51 1.61
N GLY A 190 29.91 15.47 2.13
CA GLY A 190 29.32 16.60 2.84
C GLY A 190 27.85 16.41 3.13
N VAL A 191 27.23 17.48 3.63
CA VAL A 191 25.80 17.53 3.89
C VAL A 191 25.11 18.08 2.66
N TYR A 192 24.07 17.36 2.23
CA TYR A 192 23.16 17.77 1.16
C TYR A 192 21.75 17.84 1.72
N LEU A 193 21.00 18.83 1.27
CA LEU A 193 19.58 18.97 1.58
C LEU A 193 18.76 18.37 0.44
N TYR A 194 17.56 17.92 0.74
CA TYR A 194 16.63 17.55 -0.33
C TYR A 194 15.26 18.20 -0.09
N ARG A 195 14.57 18.46 -1.20
CA ARG A 195 13.21 18.98 -1.22
C ARG A 195 12.33 18.06 -2.05
N VAL A 196 11.22 17.66 -1.46
CA VAL A 196 10.19 16.85 -2.12
C VAL A 196 9.08 17.74 -2.65
N SER A 197 8.64 17.49 -3.86
CA SER A 197 7.50 18.14 -4.49
C SER A 197 6.53 17.08 -5.00
N ALA A 198 5.28 17.14 -4.57
CA ALA A 198 4.23 16.25 -5.01
C ALA A 198 2.95 17.06 -5.33
N LYS A 199 2.26 16.74 -6.46
CA LYS A 199 1.05 17.46 -6.89
C LYS A 199 -0.03 16.49 -7.34
N LYS A 200 -1.29 16.90 -7.19
CA LYS A 200 -2.47 16.24 -7.78
C LYS A 200 -2.70 16.68 -9.22
N GLY A 201 -3.58 15.98 -9.94
CA GLY A 201 -3.88 16.25 -11.35
C GLY A 201 -4.50 17.61 -11.64
N ASP A 202 -5.14 18.24 -10.67
CA ASP A 202 -5.73 19.59 -10.74
C ASP A 202 -4.72 20.72 -10.43
N ARG A 203 -3.44 20.40 -10.32
CA ARG A 203 -2.33 21.27 -9.89
C ARG A 203 -2.36 21.68 -8.43
N SER A 204 -3.29 21.18 -7.62
CA SER A 204 -3.24 21.37 -6.18
C SER A 204 -2.03 20.61 -5.60
N ASN A 205 -1.43 21.16 -4.56
CA ASN A 205 -0.34 20.47 -3.89
C ASN A 205 -0.89 19.24 -3.16
N PHE A 206 -0.18 18.14 -3.24
CA PHE A 206 -0.32 17.06 -2.29
C PHE A 206 0.06 17.62 -0.93
N GLU A 207 -0.71 17.29 0.09
CA GLU A 207 -0.32 17.66 1.43
C GLU A 207 0.98 16.94 1.77
N LEU A 208 2.03 17.73 1.97
CA LEU A 208 3.28 17.22 2.49
C LEU A 208 3.14 17.20 4.01
N MET A 209 3.08 16.03 4.61
CA MET A 209 3.28 15.92 6.05
C MET A 209 4.73 16.30 6.32
N GLY A 210 4.93 17.38 7.08
CA GLY A 210 6.24 17.73 7.60
C GLY A 210 6.78 16.56 8.43
N ASN A 211 8.08 16.41 8.45
CA ASN A 211 8.76 15.57 9.44
C ASN A 211 8.69 16.30 10.80
N ASP A 212 7.48 16.39 11.36
CA ASP A 212 7.28 16.95 12.71
C ASP A 212 7.87 15.96 13.72
N GLY A 213 9.16 16.07 13.98
CA GLY A 213 9.76 15.35 15.09
C GLY A 213 11.14 14.76 14.88
N ILE A 214 11.92 15.18 13.89
CA ILE A 214 13.35 14.94 13.89
C ILE A 214 14.06 16.29 13.77
N ASP A 215 14.12 16.99 14.90
CA ASP A 215 15.15 17.98 15.14
C ASP A 215 16.49 17.26 15.16
N GLY A 216 17.30 17.56 14.20
CA GLY A 216 18.74 17.43 14.28
C GLY A 216 19.33 16.01 14.19
N PHE A 217 19.91 15.72 13.06
CA PHE A 217 21.33 15.24 13.06
C PHE A 217 21.95 15.61 11.71
#